data_689ca5248a3801e331dccaa55a3bb096
#
_entry.id   689ca5248a3801e331dccaa55a3bb096
#
_cell.length_a   1.000
_cell.length_b   1.000
_cell.length_c   1.000
_cell.angle_alpha   90.00
_cell.angle_beta   90.00
_cell.angle_gamma   90.00
#
_symmetry.space_group_name_H-M   'P 1'
#
loop_
_entity.id
_entity.type
_entity.pdbx_description
1 polymer ?
#
loop_
_entity_poly.entity_id
_entity_poly.type
_entity_poly.pdbx_seq_one_letter_code
_entity_poly.pdbx_strand_id
1 'polypeptide(L)'
;YVGGICGVIGSFIYEQNCSGDLNPFLAIFIPMLTCCIGSLLMGLLFSVLTVTLRANQNVVGLAMTTFGVGFGNFFGGSLMKLTGSSVPSIALSRTSEYFSRTLPFADDLGWFGKIFLSYGFLTYLAVAIAIVTAYVLGHTRTGLQLRAVGENPATADAAGINVNRYKYFAICIGCMIAGLGGLFYVMDYASGVWSNDAFGDRGWLAIALVI
;
A
#
# COMPACT_ATOMS: atom_id res chain seq x y z
N TYR A 1 -0.92 0.57 7.55
CA TYR A 1 -0.31 1.64 8.35
C TYR A 1 1.07 2.06 7.80
N VAL A 2 2.08 1.17 7.82
CA VAL A 2 3.48 1.54 7.47
C VAL A 2 3.60 2.07 6.04
N GLY A 3 2.93 1.44 5.06
CA GLY A 3 2.93 1.95 3.68
C GLY A 3 2.32 3.35 3.59
N GLY A 4 1.18 3.58 4.26
CA GLY A 4 0.54 4.90 4.27
C GLY A 4 1.42 5.98 4.89
N ILE A 5 2.00 5.74 6.07
CA ILE A 5 2.86 6.74 6.73
C ILE A 5 4.16 6.99 5.95
N CYS A 6 4.77 5.96 5.34
CA CYS A 6 5.93 6.15 4.49
C CYS A 6 5.61 7.01 3.25
N GLY A 7 4.42 6.82 2.66
CA GLY A 7 3.93 7.69 1.60
C GLY A 7 3.73 9.13 2.05
N VAL A 8 3.16 9.35 3.24
CA VAL A 8 3.01 10.67 3.86
C VAL A 8 4.37 11.33 4.09
N ILE A 9 5.34 10.59 4.63
CA ILE A 9 6.71 11.09 4.84
C ILE A 9 7.33 11.54 3.50
N GLY A 10 7.21 10.70 2.46
CA GLY A 10 7.72 11.03 1.13
C GLY A 10 7.09 12.28 0.53
N SER A 11 5.76 12.41 0.64
CA SER A 11 5.03 13.61 0.21
C SER A 11 5.45 14.85 0.98
N PHE A 12 5.56 14.73 2.30
CA PHE A 12 5.92 15.83 3.18
C PHE A 12 7.33 16.37 2.87
N ILE A 13 8.32 15.49 2.71
CA ILE A 13 9.68 15.87 2.33
C ILE A 13 9.68 16.56 0.95
N TYR A 14 8.89 16.06 0.02
CA TYR A 14 8.79 16.66 -1.32
C TYR A 14 8.14 18.04 -1.28
N GLU A 15 7.04 18.22 -0.56
CA GLU A 15 6.37 19.51 -0.41
C GLU A 15 7.25 20.55 0.29
N GLN A 16 8.05 20.16 1.28
CA GLN A 16 8.98 21.08 1.95
C GLN A 16 10.17 21.51 1.07
N ASN A 17 10.68 20.61 0.23
CA ASN A 17 11.81 20.92 -0.64
C ASN A 17 11.41 21.70 -1.90
N CYS A 18 10.14 21.67 -2.29
CA CYS A 18 9.61 22.39 -3.45
C CYS A 18 8.85 23.63 -3.00
N SER A 19 9.51 24.80 -3.00
CA SER A 19 8.88 26.10 -2.68
C SER A 19 8.01 26.66 -3.83
N GLY A 20 8.01 26.04 -5.02
CA GLY A 20 7.27 26.44 -6.22
C GLY A 20 6.15 25.46 -6.60
N ASP A 21 5.79 25.47 -7.88
CA ASP A 21 4.82 24.52 -8.43
C ASP A 21 5.38 23.10 -8.41
N LEU A 22 4.57 22.17 -7.87
CA LEU A 22 4.92 20.74 -7.80
C LEU A 22 4.82 20.13 -9.21
N ASN A 23 5.85 19.40 -9.64
CA ASN A 23 5.75 18.60 -10.86
C ASN A 23 4.74 17.47 -10.65
N PRO A 24 3.68 17.37 -11.47
CA PRO A 24 2.60 16.39 -11.27
C PRO A 24 3.10 14.94 -11.20
N PHE A 25 4.09 14.62 -12.04
CA PHE A 25 4.67 13.28 -12.08
C PHE A 25 5.42 12.93 -10.79
N LEU A 26 6.25 13.83 -10.28
CA LEU A 26 7.02 13.61 -9.05
C LEU A 26 6.11 13.60 -7.81
N ALA A 27 5.06 14.40 -7.80
CA ALA A 27 4.08 14.46 -6.72
C ALA A 27 3.33 13.12 -6.53
N ILE A 28 3.15 12.34 -7.60
CA ILE A 28 2.56 11.01 -7.55
C ILE A 28 3.63 9.92 -7.32
N PHE A 29 4.77 10.04 -8.01
CA PHE A 29 5.80 9.00 -8.02
C PHE A 29 6.52 8.85 -6.68
N ILE A 30 6.87 9.97 -6.01
CA ILE A 30 7.61 9.93 -4.73
C ILE A 30 6.80 9.26 -3.62
N PRO A 31 5.52 9.61 -3.36
CA PRO A 31 4.72 8.92 -2.36
C PRO A 31 4.51 7.43 -2.64
N MET A 32 4.32 7.08 -3.92
CA MET A 32 4.17 5.68 -4.31
C MET A 32 5.46 4.89 -4.07
N LEU A 33 6.61 5.44 -4.42
CA LEU A 33 7.90 4.80 -4.25
C LEU A 33 8.25 4.62 -2.77
N THR A 34 8.08 5.65 -1.94
CA THR A 34 8.31 5.57 -0.49
C THR A 34 7.35 4.62 0.20
N CYS A 35 6.08 4.59 -0.22
CA CYS A 35 5.09 3.63 0.24
C CYS A 35 5.51 2.19 -0.09
N CYS A 36 5.91 1.92 -1.32
CA CYS A 36 6.38 0.60 -1.76
C CYS A 36 7.63 0.15 -0.99
N ILE A 37 8.60 1.04 -0.78
CA ILE A 37 9.82 0.73 -0.01
C ILE A 37 9.45 0.39 1.45
N GLY A 38 8.65 1.22 2.11
CA GLY A 38 8.22 0.97 3.49
C GLY A 38 7.45 -0.34 3.64
N SER A 39 6.54 -0.62 2.72
CA SER A 39 5.76 -1.86 2.70
C SER A 39 6.62 -3.09 2.39
N LEU A 40 7.61 -2.95 1.50
CA LEU A 40 8.57 -4.01 1.18
C LEU A 40 9.42 -4.38 2.39
N LEU A 41 9.93 -3.40 3.14
CA LEU A 41 10.70 -3.63 4.36
C LEU A 41 9.89 -4.40 5.40
N MET A 42 8.62 -4.04 5.58
CA MET A 42 7.70 -4.76 6.46
C MET A 42 7.41 -6.17 5.96
N GLY A 43 7.22 -6.34 4.65
CA GLY A 43 7.05 -7.65 4.02
C GLY A 43 8.27 -8.55 4.17
N LEU A 44 9.47 -8.00 4.04
CA LEU A 44 10.72 -8.74 4.29
C LEU A 44 10.83 -9.18 5.75
N LEU A 45 10.55 -8.28 6.70
CA LEU A 45 10.57 -8.60 8.13
C LEU A 45 9.58 -9.72 8.45
N PHE A 46 8.35 -9.62 7.96
CA PHE A 46 7.34 -10.67 8.11
C PHE A 46 7.79 -11.98 7.47
N SER A 47 8.39 -11.95 6.28
CA SER A 47 8.88 -13.13 5.58
C SER A 47 10.00 -13.83 6.34
N VAL A 48 10.96 -13.08 6.91
CA VAL A 48 12.03 -13.64 7.73
C VAL A 48 11.46 -14.36 8.93
N LEU A 49 10.51 -13.74 9.63
CA LEU A 49 9.91 -14.34 10.83
C LEU A 49 9.10 -15.61 10.51
N THR A 50 8.31 -15.60 9.43
CA THR A 50 7.38 -16.70 9.13
C THR A 50 8.00 -17.79 8.26
N VAL A 51 8.85 -17.46 7.30
CA VAL A 51 9.44 -18.43 6.36
C VAL A 51 10.75 -18.98 6.89
N THR A 52 11.67 -18.11 7.37
CA THR A 52 13.00 -18.53 7.84
C THR A 52 12.95 -19.03 9.26
N LEU A 53 12.37 -18.26 10.18
CA LEU A 53 12.28 -18.63 11.60
C LEU A 53 11.10 -19.56 11.91
N ARG A 54 10.23 -19.82 10.92
CA ARG A 54 9.05 -20.69 11.05
C ARG A 54 8.15 -20.32 12.25
N ALA A 55 8.09 -19.03 12.59
CA ALA A 55 7.23 -18.55 13.66
C ALA A 55 5.75 -18.69 13.27
N ASN A 56 4.86 -18.75 14.27
CA ASN A 56 3.43 -18.83 14.02
C ASN A 56 2.93 -17.58 13.30
N GLN A 57 2.39 -17.76 12.09
CA GLN A 57 1.99 -16.70 11.19
C GLN A 57 0.94 -15.75 11.80
N ASN A 58 -0.01 -16.29 12.58
CA ASN A 58 -1.06 -15.50 13.22
C ASN A 58 -0.49 -14.60 14.33
N VAL A 59 0.42 -15.15 15.14
CA VAL A 59 1.08 -14.39 16.22
C VAL A 59 1.96 -13.29 15.65
N VAL A 60 2.74 -13.60 14.61
CA VAL A 60 3.57 -12.60 13.92
C VAL A 60 2.68 -11.53 13.28
N GLY A 61 1.55 -11.90 12.68
CA GLY A 61 0.60 -10.96 12.09
C GLY A 61 0.05 -9.97 13.11
N LEU A 62 -0.38 -10.44 14.27
CA LEU A 62 -0.85 -9.58 15.37
C LEU A 62 0.26 -8.65 15.90
N ALA A 63 1.45 -9.18 16.10
CA ALA A 63 2.61 -8.37 16.52
C ALA A 63 2.95 -7.28 15.49
N MET A 64 2.91 -7.61 14.19
CA MET A 64 3.16 -6.65 13.10
C MET A 64 2.06 -5.59 12.99
N THR A 65 0.81 -5.93 13.31
CA THR A 65 -0.28 -4.96 13.34
C THR A 65 -0.03 -3.92 14.44
N THR A 66 0.27 -4.37 15.66
CA THR A 66 0.58 -3.48 16.79
C THR A 66 1.83 -2.63 16.50
N PHE A 67 2.87 -3.24 15.95
CA PHE A 67 4.07 -2.52 15.52
C PHE A 67 3.74 -1.45 14.46
N GLY A 68 2.94 -1.81 13.46
CA GLY A 68 2.56 -0.90 12.37
C GLY A 68 1.77 0.31 12.84
N VAL A 69 0.85 0.13 13.80
CA VAL A 69 0.11 1.23 14.44
C VAL A 69 1.06 2.12 15.23
N GLY A 70 1.90 1.53 16.09
CA GLY A 70 2.89 2.28 16.87
C GLY A 70 3.87 3.04 16.00
N PHE A 71 4.37 2.45 14.93
CA PHE A 71 5.24 3.07 13.94
C PHE A 71 4.54 4.27 13.26
N GLY A 72 3.30 4.10 12.82
CA GLY A 72 2.51 5.16 12.20
C GLY A 72 2.28 6.35 13.13
N ASN A 73 1.90 6.09 14.38
CA ASN A 73 1.65 7.13 15.38
C ASN A 73 2.94 7.84 15.80
N PHE A 74 4.06 7.12 15.95
CA PHE A 74 5.36 7.70 16.29
C PHE A 74 5.87 8.66 15.22
N PHE A 75 5.92 8.20 13.96
CA PHE A 75 6.38 9.05 12.85
C PHE A 75 5.38 10.15 12.52
N GLY A 76 4.08 9.86 12.56
CA GLY A 76 3.03 10.87 12.42
C GLY A 76 3.15 11.95 13.46
N GLY A 77 3.30 11.60 14.75
CA GLY A 77 3.50 12.55 15.84
C GLY A 77 4.80 13.36 15.72
N SER A 78 5.87 12.75 15.21
CA SER A 78 7.15 13.44 14.98
C SER A 78 7.04 14.46 13.85
N LEU A 79 6.38 14.14 12.75
CA LEU A 79 6.13 15.06 11.64
C LEU A 79 5.23 16.23 12.06
N MET A 80 4.21 15.99 12.89
CA MET A 80 3.34 17.03 13.45
C MET A 80 4.12 18.05 14.25
N LYS A 81 5.09 17.61 15.05
CA LYS A 81 5.98 18.50 15.82
C LYS A 81 6.87 19.34 14.92
N LEU A 82 7.36 18.78 13.81
CA LEU A 82 8.19 19.51 12.84
C LEU A 82 7.39 20.59 12.09
N THR A 83 6.11 20.35 11.86
CA THR A 83 5.23 21.33 11.18
C THR A 83 4.81 22.48 12.08
N GLY A 84 4.99 22.36 13.43
CA GLY A 84 4.56 23.37 14.40
C GLY A 84 3.03 23.56 14.46
N SER A 85 2.28 22.62 13.92
CA SER A 85 0.83 22.65 13.84
C SER A 85 0.22 22.38 15.22
N SER A 86 -0.69 23.23 15.64
CA SER A 86 -1.46 23.04 16.89
C SER A 86 -2.53 21.95 16.79
N VAL A 87 -2.79 21.47 15.57
CA VAL A 87 -3.78 20.42 15.28
C VAL A 87 -3.06 19.08 15.15
N PRO A 88 -3.54 17.99 15.78
CA PRO A 88 -2.91 16.67 15.69
C PRO A 88 -3.16 15.98 14.34
N SER A 89 -2.90 16.69 13.24
CA SER A 89 -3.07 16.22 11.87
C SER A 89 -2.03 16.86 10.94
N ILE A 90 -1.63 16.11 9.92
CA ILE A 90 -0.76 16.60 8.84
C ILE A 90 -1.63 16.72 7.61
N ALA A 91 -1.70 17.91 7.03
CA ALA A 91 -2.42 18.15 5.78
C ALA A 91 -1.44 18.25 4.62
N LEU A 92 -1.56 17.35 3.65
CA LEU A 92 -0.80 17.30 2.40
C LEU A 92 -1.73 17.63 1.23
N SER A 93 -2.42 18.79 1.34
CA SER A 93 -3.46 19.18 0.37
C SER A 93 -2.92 19.35 -1.05
N ARG A 94 -1.68 19.82 -1.20
CA ARG A 94 -1.05 20.04 -2.52
C ARG A 94 -0.77 18.73 -3.25
N THR A 95 -0.23 17.73 -2.56
CA THR A 95 0.04 16.41 -3.16
C THR A 95 -1.24 15.62 -3.36
N SER A 96 -2.17 15.66 -2.41
CA SER A 96 -3.47 14.97 -2.48
C SER A 96 -4.30 15.41 -3.68
N GLU A 97 -4.27 16.68 -4.07
CA GLU A 97 -4.98 17.19 -5.23
C GLU A 97 -4.60 16.46 -6.53
N TYR A 98 -3.32 16.06 -6.66
CA TYR A 98 -2.86 15.30 -7.84
C TYR A 98 -3.36 13.85 -7.83
N PHE A 99 -3.58 13.25 -6.67
CA PHE A 99 -4.13 11.89 -6.55
C PHE A 99 -5.65 11.86 -6.76
N SER A 100 -6.37 12.89 -6.33
CA SER A 100 -7.82 13.00 -6.46
C SER A 100 -8.28 13.65 -7.77
N ARG A 101 -7.34 14.07 -8.66
CA ARG A 101 -7.69 14.60 -9.98
C ARG A 101 -8.43 13.55 -10.79
N THR A 102 -9.64 13.92 -11.21
CA THR A 102 -10.43 13.15 -12.15
C THR A 102 -9.78 13.16 -13.54
N LEU A 103 -9.96 12.11 -14.31
CA LEU A 103 -9.47 12.03 -15.68
C LEU A 103 -10.12 13.14 -16.54
N PRO A 104 -9.34 13.84 -17.38
CA PRO A 104 -9.85 14.97 -18.16
C PRO A 104 -10.99 14.61 -19.13
N PHE A 105 -11.17 13.33 -19.45
CA PHE A 105 -12.24 12.81 -20.30
C PHE A 105 -13.54 12.49 -19.53
N ALA A 106 -13.57 12.64 -18.21
CA ALA A 106 -14.74 12.27 -17.40
C ALA A 106 -15.95 13.16 -17.68
N ASP A 107 -15.74 14.44 -18.03
CA ASP A 107 -16.80 15.40 -18.30
C ASP A 107 -17.43 15.22 -19.70
N ASP A 108 -16.67 14.73 -20.67
CA ASP A 108 -17.12 14.53 -22.05
C ASP A 108 -18.07 13.32 -22.22
N LEU A 109 -18.00 12.32 -21.34
CA LEU A 109 -18.85 11.12 -21.38
C LEU A 109 -20.17 11.25 -20.61
N GLY A 110 -20.54 12.42 -20.15
CA GLY A 110 -21.81 12.71 -19.47
C GLY A 110 -22.00 11.88 -18.18
N TRP A 111 -23.18 11.28 -18.02
CA TRP A 111 -23.54 10.50 -16.82
C TRP A 111 -22.63 9.28 -16.57
N PHE A 112 -22.22 8.58 -17.63
CA PHE A 112 -21.35 7.40 -17.55
C PHE A 112 -19.94 7.78 -17.09
N GLY A 113 -19.40 8.89 -17.59
CA GLY A 113 -18.10 9.41 -17.19
C GLY A 113 -18.06 9.80 -15.70
N LYS A 114 -19.11 10.43 -15.21
CA LYS A 114 -19.22 10.82 -13.80
C LYS A 114 -19.29 9.63 -12.83
N ILE A 115 -19.86 8.50 -13.23
CA ILE A 115 -19.96 7.31 -12.37
C ILE A 115 -18.67 6.47 -12.42
N PHE A 116 -18.05 6.30 -13.60
CA PHE A 116 -16.95 5.36 -13.78
C PHE A 116 -15.57 6.03 -13.86
N LEU A 117 -15.48 7.31 -14.25
CA LEU A 117 -14.23 8.02 -14.50
C LEU A 117 -13.94 9.17 -13.51
N SER A 118 -14.77 9.31 -12.47
CA SER A 118 -14.67 10.36 -11.44
C SER A 118 -13.83 9.97 -10.24
N TYR A 119 -13.12 8.84 -10.29
CA TYR A 119 -12.29 8.35 -9.19
C TYR A 119 -10.81 8.76 -9.35
N GLY A 120 -10.09 8.79 -8.23
CA GLY A 120 -8.67 9.08 -8.22
C GLY A 120 -7.83 8.02 -8.95
N PHE A 121 -6.65 8.40 -9.38
CA PHE A 121 -5.68 7.55 -10.12
C PHE A 121 -5.44 6.19 -9.45
N LEU A 122 -5.34 6.14 -8.12
CA LEU A 122 -5.06 4.91 -7.38
C LEU A 122 -6.17 3.86 -7.50
N THR A 123 -7.42 4.27 -7.71
CA THR A 123 -8.55 3.35 -7.94
C THR A 123 -8.36 2.56 -9.23
N TYR A 124 -7.99 3.25 -10.33
CA TYR A 124 -7.73 2.56 -11.62
C TYR A 124 -6.48 1.70 -11.55
N LEU A 125 -5.46 2.16 -10.83
CA LEU A 125 -4.25 1.37 -10.58
C LEU A 125 -4.59 0.07 -9.82
N ALA A 126 -5.49 0.12 -8.82
CA ALA A 126 -5.92 -1.06 -8.08
C ALA A 126 -6.64 -2.08 -8.99
N VAL A 127 -7.53 -1.60 -9.87
CA VAL A 127 -8.20 -2.46 -10.86
C VAL A 127 -7.18 -3.07 -11.83
N ALA A 128 -6.24 -2.28 -12.33
CA ALA A 128 -5.18 -2.77 -13.21
C ALA A 128 -4.31 -3.83 -12.51
N ILE A 129 -3.91 -3.62 -11.26
CA ILE A 129 -3.16 -4.59 -10.45
C ILE A 129 -3.97 -5.88 -10.28
N ALA A 130 -5.28 -5.79 -10.02
CA ALA A 130 -6.15 -6.96 -9.87
C ALA A 130 -6.20 -7.79 -11.17
N ILE A 131 -6.37 -7.14 -12.32
CA ILE A 131 -6.38 -7.81 -13.63
C ILE A 131 -5.04 -8.47 -13.93
N VAL A 132 -3.92 -7.74 -13.72
CA VAL A 132 -2.56 -8.27 -13.93
C VAL A 132 -2.29 -9.46 -13.01
N THR A 133 -2.67 -9.36 -11.74
CA THR A 133 -2.49 -10.45 -10.76
C THR A 133 -3.31 -11.68 -11.16
N ALA A 134 -4.57 -11.50 -11.57
CA ALA A 134 -5.42 -12.58 -12.05
C ALA A 134 -4.82 -13.26 -13.30
N TYR A 135 -4.32 -12.47 -14.24
CA TYR A 135 -3.65 -12.98 -15.44
C TYR A 135 -2.37 -13.75 -15.10
N VAL A 136 -1.50 -13.18 -14.27
CA VAL A 136 -0.22 -13.82 -13.86
C VAL A 136 -0.50 -15.14 -13.14
N LEU A 137 -1.42 -15.16 -12.18
CA LEU A 137 -1.77 -16.38 -11.43
C LEU A 137 -2.44 -17.44 -12.31
N GLY A 138 -3.21 -17.04 -13.31
CA GLY A 138 -3.94 -17.97 -14.18
C GLY A 138 -3.16 -18.49 -15.39
N HIS A 139 -2.26 -17.68 -15.96
CA HIS A 139 -1.70 -17.93 -17.28
C HIS A 139 -0.16 -18.01 -17.32
N THR A 140 0.54 -17.84 -16.18
CA THR A 140 2.00 -17.89 -16.18
C THR A 140 2.55 -19.09 -15.42
N ARG A 141 3.79 -19.51 -15.80
CA ARG A 141 4.51 -20.58 -15.09
C ARG A 141 4.77 -20.22 -13.62
N THR A 142 5.07 -18.96 -13.34
CA THR A 142 5.27 -18.46 -11.96
C THR A 142 3.98 -18.54 -11.15
N GLY A 143 2.84 -18.21 -11.74
CA GLY A 143 1.53 -18.34 -11.08
C GLY A 143 1.18 -19.80 -10.78
N LEU A 144 1.42 -20.72 -11.73
CA LEU A 144 1.21 -22.14 -11.52
C LEU A 144 2.08 -22.70 -10.39
N GLN A 145 3.36 -22.34 -10.36
CA GLN A 145 4.29 -22.74 -9.31
C GLN A 145 3.90 -22.15 -7.95
N LEU A 146 3.43 -20.91 -7.91
CA LEU A 146 2.95 -20.28 -6.70
C LEU A 146 1.70 -20.98 -6.13
N ARG A 147 0.76 -21.39 -6.99
CA ARG A 147 -0.39 -22.20 -6.60
C ARG A 147 0.02 -23.57 -6.06
N ALA A 148 0.95 -24.26 -6.74
CA ALA A 148 1.48 -25.54 -6.28
C ALA A 148 2.13 -25.43 -4.89
N VAL A 149 2.92 -24.36 -4.65
CA VAL A 149 3.51 -24.07 -3.34
C VAL A 149 2.44 -23.76 -2.27
N GLY A 150 1.32 -23.15 -2.66
CA GLY A 150 0.21 -22.85 -1.77
C GLY A 150 -0.60 -24.09 -1.37
N GLU A 151 -0.84 -25.00 -2.32
CA GLU A 151 -1.62 -26.22 -2.10
C GLU A 151 -0.83 -27.28 -1.32
N ASN A 152 0.38 -27.60 -1.78
CA ASN A 152 1.23 -28.57 -1.08
C ASN A 152 2.71 -28.23 -1.24
N PRO A 153 3.30 -27.56 -0.24
CA PRO A 153 4.73 -27.19 -0.29
C PRO A 153 5.68 -28.38 -0.41
N ALA A 154 5.33 -29.53 0.19
CA ALA A 154 6.19 -30.72 0.16
C ALA A 154 6.27 -31.32 -1.23
N THR A 155 5.15 -31.42 -1.97
CA THR A 155 5.14 -31.90 -3.35
C THR A 155 5.79 -30.93 -4.31
N ALA A 156 5.66 -29.61 -4.08
CA ALA A 156 6.35 -28.59 -4.86
C ALA A 156 7.87 -28.68 -4.70
N ASP A 157 8.35 -28.90 -3.46
CA ASP A 157 9.78 -29.08 -3.18
C ASP A 157 10.32 -30.36 -3.83
N ALA A 158 9.58 -31.47 -3.77
CA ALA A 158 9.94 -32.72 -4.45
C ALA A 158 9.99 -32.56 -5.99
N ALA A 159 9.21 -31.65 -6.56
CA ALA A 159 9.25 -31.29 -7.98
C ALA A 159 10.39 -30.30 -8.33
N GLY A 160 11.27 -29.95 -7.37
CA GLY A 160 12.41 -29.06 -7.57
C GLY A 160 12.06 -27.56 -7.53
N ILE A 161 10.88 -27.20 -7.06
CA ILE A 161 10.46 -25.79 -6.90
C ILE A 161 10.98 -25.25 -5.58
N ASN A 162 11.71 -24.13 -5.59
CA ASN A 162 12.21 -23.52 -4.39
C ASN A 162 11.09 -22.81 -3.61
N VAL A 163 10.45 -23.52 -2.68
CA VAL A 163 9.29 -23.08 -1.89
C VAL A 163 9.57 -21.78 -1.13
N ASN A 164 10.74 -21.65 -0.53
CA ASN A 164 11.07 -20.47 0.26
C ASN A 164 11.11 -19.21 -0.60
N ARG A 165 11.71 -19.25 -1.79
CA ARG A 165 11.74 -18.10 -2.72
C ARG A 165 10.34 -17.66 -3.10
N TYR A 166 9.46 -18.59 -3.45
CA TYR A 166 8.08 -18.27 -3.84
C TYR A 166 7.29 -17.66 -2.68
N LYS A 167 7.47 -18.16 -1.45
CA LYS A 167 6.84 -17.57 -0.26
C LYS A 167 7.34 -16.14 -0.01
N TYR A 168 8.65 -15.90 -0.08
CA TYR A 168 9.20 -14.54 0.06
C TYR A 168 8.64 -13.59 -0.98
N PHE A 169 8.65 -13.95 -2.25
CA PHE A 169 8.11 -13.12 -3.32
C PHE A 169 6.62 -12.82 -3.15
N ALA A 170 5.83 -13.83 -2.82
CA ALA A 170 4.40 -13.64 -2.62
C ALA A 170 4.09 -12.66 -1.47
N ILE A 171 4.78 -12.82 -0.33
CA ILE A 171 4.59 -11.96 0.83
C ILE A 171 5.05 -10.53 0.52
N CYS A 172 6.23 -10.34 -0.07
CA CYS A 172 6.74 -9.01 -0.40
C CYS A 172 5.83 -8.27 -1.39
N ILE A 173 5.40 -8.92 -2.47
CA ILE A 173 4.48 -8.33 -3.46
C ILE A 173 3.13 -8.02 -2.81
N GLY A 174 2.58 -8.95 -2.03
CA GLY A 174 1.33 -8.75 -1.31
C GLY A 174 1.39 -7.56 -0.35
N CYS A 175 2.49 -7.40 0.40
CA CYS A 175 2.71 -6.26 1.29
C CYS A 175 2.83 -4.94 0.53
N MET A 176 3.48 -4.92 -0.64
CA MET A 176 3.56 -3.72 -1.49
C MET A 176 2.17 -3.30 -1.99
N ILE A 177 1.37 -4.24 -2.48
CA ILE A 177 -0.01 -3.98 -2.93
C ILE A 177 -0.87 -3.48 -1.77
N ALA A 178 -0.79 -4.14 -0.60
CA ALA A 178 -1.50 -3.71 0.59
C ALA A 178 -1.07 -2.30 1.07
N GLY A 179 0.22 -1.97 0.91
CA GLY A 179 0.76 -0.64 1.20
C GLY A 179 0.14 0.45 0.34
N LEU A 180 -0.05 0.19 -0.96
CA LEU A 180 -0.74 1.11 -1.87
C LEU A 180 -2.19 1.38 -1.43
N GLY A 181 -2.88 0.38 -0.87
CA GLY A 181 -4.19 0.58 -0.25
C GLY A 181 -4.15 1.55 0.95
N GLY A 182 -3.07 1.51 1.75
CA GLY A 182 -2.84 2.49 2.82
C GLY A 182 -2.58 3.90 2.27
N LEU A 183 -1.83 4.02 1.19
CA LEU A 183 -1.60 5.30 0.51
C LEU A 183 -2.89 5.88 -0.08
N PHE A 184 -3.71 5.03 -0.74
CA PHE A 184 -5.03 5.41 -1.24
C PHE A 184 -5.91 6.01 -0.14
N TYR A 185 -5.93 5.36 1.01
CA TYR A 185 -6.73 5.86 2.13
C TYR A 185 -6.33 7.28 2.54
N VAL A 186 -5.04 7.56 2.68
CA VAL A 186 -4.57 8.88 3.12
C VAL A 186 -4.71 9.94 2.02
N MET A 187 -4.32 9.62 0.78
CA MET A 187 -4.23 10.61 -0.29
C MET A 187 -5.58 10.89 -0.96
N ASP A 188 -6.40 9.86 -1.16
CA ASP A 188 -7.68 10.00 -1.88
C ASP A 188 -8.85 10.11 -0.89
N TYR A 189 -9.03 9.13 0.01
CA TYR A 189 -10.18 9.10 0.92
C TYR A 189 -10.11 10.18 2.02
N ALA A 190 -8.96 10.38 2.65
CA ALA A 190 -8.74 11.38 3.69
C ALA A 190 -8.25 12.73 3.14
N SER A 191 -8.24 12.93 1.81
CA SER A 191 -7.84 14.17 1.15
C SER A 191 -6.47 14.69 1.62
N GLY A 192 -5.50 13.78 1.79
CA GLY A 192 -4.14 14.09 2.22
C GLY A 192 -3.99 14.38 3.70
N VAL A 193 -5.02 14.15 4.52
CA VAL A 193 -4.94 14.38 5.97
C VAL A 193 -4.54 13.10 6.69
N TRP A 194 -3.39 13.15 7.36
CA TRP A 194 -2.95 12.11 8.28
C TRP A 194 -3.35 12.49 9.71
N SER A 195 -3.99 11.58 10.42
CA SER A 195 -4.23 11.67 11.87
C SER A 195 -3.81 10.36 12.55
N ASN A 196 -3.56 10.41 13.86
CA ASN A 196 -3.25 9.20 14.62
C ASN A 196 -4.46 8.25 14.59
N ASP A 197 -4.19 6.96 14.50
CA ASP A 197 -5.20 5.89 14.40
C ASP A 197 -6.22 6.05 13.26
N ALA A 198 -5.86 6.81 12.21
CA ALA A 198 -6.75 7.14 11.10
C ALA A 198 -7.34 5.92 10.39
N PHE A 199 -6.61 4.82 10.32
CA PHE A 199 -7.10 3.60 9.65
C PHE A 199 -8.10 2.80 10.49
N GLY A 200 -8.06 2.91 11.82
CA GLY A 200 -8.90 2.11 12.72
C GLY A 200 -8.83 0.63 12.37
N ASP A 201 -9.98 -0.05 12.37
CA ASP A 201 -10.11 -1.50 12.07
C ASP A 201 -10.39 -1.80 10.59
N ARG A 202 -10.18 -0.85 9.68
CA ARG A 202 -10.51 -1.01 8.25
C ARG A 202 -9.74 -2.11 7.54
N GLY A 203 -8.53 -2.43 8.01
CA GLY A 203 -7.78 -3.58 7.52
C GLY A 203 -8.49 -4.91 7.81
N TRP A 204 -9.11 -5.05 8.96
CA TRP A 204 -9.92 -6.21 9.33
C TRP A 204 -11.22 -6.28 8.52
N LEU A 205 -11.85 -5.15 8.25
CA LEU A 205 -13.00 -5.06 7.34
C LEU A 205 -12.66 -5.55 5.94
N ALA A 206 -11.49 -5.16 5.40
CA ALA A 206 -11.06 -5.63 4.08
C ALA A 206 -10.89 -7.16 4.04
N ILE A 207 -10.34 -7.76 5.09
CA ILE A 207 -10.21 -9.22 5.20
C ILE A 207 -11.61 -9.87 5.29
N ALA A 208 -12.51 -9.31 6.10
CA ALA A 208 -13.86 -9.83 6.26
C ALA A 208 -14.70 -9.79 4.96
N LEU A 209 -14.39 -8.86 4.05
CA LEU A 209 -15.06 -8.78 2.74
C LEU A 209 -14.56 -9.83 1.73
N VAL A 210 -13.38 -10.41 1.97
CA VAL A 210 -12.77 -11.40 1.05
C VAL A 210 -13.07 -12.83 1.46
N ILE A 211 -13.38 -13.09 2.74
CA ILE A 211 -13.75 -14.41 3.28
C ILE A 211 -15.23 -14.64 3.11
#